data_414f33bead53fd44615c1dcecb5c3398
#
_entry.id   414f33bead53fd44615c1dcecb5c3398
#
_cell.length_a   1.000
_cell.length_b   1.000
_cell.length_c   1.000
_cell.angle_alpha   90.00
_cell.angle_beta   90.00
_cell.angle_gamma   90.00
#
_symmetry.space_group_name_H-M   'P 1'
#
loop_
_entity.id
_entity.type
_entity.pdbx_description
1 polymer ?
#
loop_
_entity_poly.entity_id
_entity_poly.type
_entity_poly.pdbx_seq_one_letter_code
_entity_poly.pdbx_strand_id
1 'polypeptide(L)'
;MKVAKEEIFGPVLCAIDFENEDEALQIANDTNYGLNAMIWSNDLNKVHKLAKRIKSGKVLVNNLSDGDMSLPHGGFKQSGFGRDKSLEALGQYTQSKLTLIEIK
;
A
#
# COMPACT_ATOMS: atom_id res chain seq x y z
N MET A 1 -1.66 22.14 2.21
CA MET A 1 -2.89 22.38 3.02
C MET A 1 -3.11 21.19 3.95
N LYS A 2 -3.63 21.39 5.16
CA LYS A 2 -3.91 20.32 6.12
C LYS A 2 -4.81 19.23 5.52
N VAL A 3 -5.87 19.62 4.83
CA VAL A 3 -6.85 18.72 4.21
C VAL A 3 -6.24 17.70 3.24
N ALA A 4 -5.10 18.00 2.64
CA ALA A 4 -4.39 17.09 1.73
C ALA A 4 -3.45 16.11 2.46
N LYS A 5 -3.22 16.30 3.77
CA LYS A 5 -2.27 15.50 4.57
C LYS A 5 -2.91 14.77 5.74
N GLU A 6 -4.08 15.22 6.18
CA GLU A 6 -4.82 14.62 7.29
C GLU A 6 -5.96 13.77 6.74
N GLU A 7 -6.19 12.62 7.34
CA GLU A 7 -7.33 11.77 7.04
C GLU A 7 -8.59 12.37 7.65
N ILE A 8 -9.48 12.90 6.82
CA ILE A 8 -10.70 13.59 7.28
C ILE A 8 -11.79 12.60 7.70
N PHE A 9 -11.76 11.39 7.17
CA PHE A 9 -12.75 10.33 7.39
C PHE A 9 -14.19 10.75 7.09
N GLY A 10 -14.39 11.49 5.98
CA GLY A 10 -15.68 12.05 5.55
C GLY A 10 -15.71 12.25 4.02
N PRO A 11 -16.79 12.83 3.47
CA PRO A 11 -16.98 13.00 2.03
C PRO A 11 -16.11 14.15 1.48
N VAL A 12 -14.81 14.08 1.66
CA VAL A 12 -13.84 15.09 1.23
C VAL A 12 -12.86 14.45 0.26
N LEU A 13 -12.72 15.03 -0.93
CA LEU A 13 -11.75 14.66 -1.94
C LEU A 13 -10.88 15.88 -2.26
N CYS A 14 -9.56 15.68 -2.25
CA CYS A 14 -8.60 16.67 -2.72
C CYS A 14 -8.17 16.32 -4.14
N ALA A 15 -8.40 17.22 -5.09
CA ALA A 15 -7.86 17.13 -6.44
C ALA A 15 -6.62 18.02 -6.52
N ILE A 16 -5.50 17.45 -6.96
CA ILE A 16 -4.22 18.13 -7.10
C ILE A 16 -3.71 17.84 -8.50
N ASP A 17 -3.46 18.88 -9.27
CA ASP A 17 -2.84 18.79 -10.59
C ASP A 17 -1.32 18.63 -10.49
N PHE A 18 -0.74 18.09 -11.54
CA PHE A 18 0.71 17.89 -11.65
C PHE A 18 1.15 18.08 -13.10
N GLU A 19 2.38 18.51 -13.31
CA GLU A 19 2.94 18.76 -14.65
C GLU A 19 3.58 17.51 -15.27
N ASN A 20 4.13 16.63 -14.44
CA ASN A 20 4.85 15.44 -14.90
C ASN A 20 4.77 14.28 -13.90
N GLU A 21 5.25 13.10 -14.33
CA GLU A 21 5.18 11.86 -13.55
C GLU A 21 5.96 11.90 -12.23
N ASP A 22 7.09 12.60 -12.22
CA ASP A 22 7.92 12.66 -11.01
C ASP A 22 7.27 13.56 -9.95
N GLU A 23 6.61 14.63 -10.37
CA GLU A 23 5.79 15.47 -9.48
C GLU A 23 4.57 14.70 -8.95
N ALA A 24 3.84 13.99 -9.83
CA ALA A 24 2.74 13.13 -9.42
C ALA A 24 3.17 12.13 -8.33
N LEU A 25 4.34 11.52 -8.50
CA LEU A 25 4.90 10.59 -7.55
C LEU A 25 5.30 11.25 -6.23
N GLN A 26 5.87 12.46 -6.28
CA GLN A 26 6.19 13.24 -5.08
C GLN A 26 4.91 13.55 -4.29
N ILE A 27 3.87 14.05 -4.95
CA ILE A 27 2.57 14.36 -4.33
C ILE A 27 1.96 13.09 -3.73
N ALA A 28 1.95 11.98 -4.47
CA ALA A 28 1.39 10.71 -4.00
C ALA A 28 2.13 10.16 -2.76
N ASN A 29 3.43 10.42 -2.65
CA ASN A 29 4.24 9.97 -1.53
C ASN A 29 4.33 10.99 -0.37
N ASP A 30 3.87 12.23 -0.56
CA ASP A 30 3.89 13.31 0.44
C ASP A 30 2.72 13.18 1.43
N THR A 31 2.63 12.02 2.05
CA THR A 31 1.66 11.69 3.09
C THR A 31 2.30 10.76 4.13
N ASN A 32 1.77 10.79 5.34
CA ASN A 32 2.17 9.86 6.40
C ASN A 32 1.53 8.48 6.26
N TYR A 33 0.63 8.31 5.31
CA TYR A 33 -0.10 7.07 5.06
C TYR A 33 0.39 6.36 3.80
N GLY A 34 0.06 5.09 3.67
CA GLY A 34 0.43 4.28 2.52
C GLY A 34 -0.33 2.95 2.48
N LEU A 35 -1.65 2.99 2.59
CA LEU A 35 -2.47 1.77 2.52
C LEU A 35 -2.67 1.33 1.09
N ASN A 36 -3.20 2.22 0.26
CA ASN A 36 -3.60 1.92 -1.11
C ASN A 36 -3.31 3.10 -2.03
N ALA A 37 -2.90 2.80 -3.24
CA ALA A 37 -2.80 3.75 -4.33
C ALA A 37 -3.46 3.20 -5.60
N MET A 38 -3.93 4.08 -6.45
CA MET A 38 -4.55 3.72 -7.73
C MET A 38 -3.88 4.48 -8.86
N ILE A 39 -3.59 3.77 -9.94
CA ILE A 39 -3.02 4.33 -11.17
C ILE A 39 -4.00 4.08 -12.31
N TRP A 40 -4.36 5.12 -13.02
CA TRP A 40 -5.19 5.04 -14.22
C TRP A 40 -4.35 5.43 -15.43
N SER A 41 -3.97 4.48 -16.24
CA SER A 41 -3.14 4.70 -17.43
C SER A 41 -3.21 3.51 -18.38
N ASN A 42 -3.12 3.80 -19.68
CA ASN A 42 -2.96 2.78 -20.74
C ASN A 42 -1.47 2.56 -21.11
N ASP A 43 -0.55 3.33 -20.53
CA ASP A 43 0.89 3.17 -20.72
C ASP A 43 1.46 2.21 -19.66
N LEU A 44 1.69 0.96 -20.06
CA LEU A 44 2.19 -0.09 -19.17
C LEU A 44 3.59 0.23 -18.60
N ASN A 45 4.45 0.91 -19.36
CA ASN A 45 5.78 1.28 -18.89
C ASN A 45 5.69 2.30 -17.75
N LYS A 46 4.81 3.29 -17.89
CA LYS A 46 4.53 4.27 -16.82
C LYS A 46 3.96 3.59 -15.58
N VAL A 47 3.01 2.70 -15.77
CA VAL A 47 2.40 1.94 -14.69
C VAL A 47 3.44 1.18 -13.87
N HIS A 48 4.31 0.40 -14.53
CA HIS A 48 5.36 -0.35 -13.84
C HIS A 48 6.36 0.56 -13.12
N LYS A 49 6.76 1.67 -13.76
CA LYS A 49 7.67 2.64 -13.17
C LYS A 49 7.09 3.27 -11.91
N LEU A 50 5.84 3.73 -11.97
CA LEU A 50 5.17 4.38 -10.85
C LEU A 50 4.85 3.40 -9.72
N ALA A 51 4.32 2.22 -10.04
CA ALA A 51 3.96 1.21 -9.05
C ALA A 51 5.14 0.79 -8.17
N LYS A 52 6.36 0.72 -8.73
CA LYS A 52 7.58 0.43 -7.96
C LYS A 52 7.99 1.55 -7.01
N ARG A 53 7.62 2.78 -7.29
CA ARG A 53 8.08 3.97 -6.58
C ARG A 53 7.05 4.54 -5.61
N ILE A 54 5.78 4.20 -5.77
CA ILE A 54 4.71 4.57 -4.84
C ILE A 54 4.91 3.81 -3.53
N LYS A 55 4.92 4.55 -2.41
CA LYS A 55 5.11 4.02 -1.06
C LYS A 55 3.76 3.62 -0.45
N SER A 56 3.16 2.57 -0.99
CA SER A 56 1.87 2.05 -0.57
C SER A 56 1.91 0.53 -0.53
N GLY A 57 1.21 -0.07 0.42
CA GLY A 57 1.15 -1.53 0.56
C GLY A 57 0.39 -2.22 -0.56
N LYS A 58 -0.49 -1.49 -1.25
CA LYS A 58 -1.24 -1.97 -2.40
C LYS A 58 -1.27 -0.91 -3.50
N VAL A 59 -1.03 -1.31 -4.73
CA VAL A 59 -1.18 -0.47 -5.92
C VAL A 59 -2.12 -1.16 -6.89
N LEU A 60 -3.24 -0.52 -7.17
CA LEU A 60 -4.23 -0.98 -8.15
C LEU A 60 -4.04 -0.21 -9.46
N VAL A 61 -4.23 -0.88 -10.58
CA VAL A 61 -4.10 -0.29 -11.91
C VAL A 61 -5.39 -0.50 -12.67
N ASN A 62 -6.00 0.61 -13.11
CA ASN A 62 -7.27 0.61 -13.84
C ASN A 62 -8.37 -0.24 -13.15
N ASN A 63 -8.33 -0.30 -11.84
CA ASN A 63 -9.19 -1.15 -11.04
C ASN A 63 -9.51 -0.50 -9.69
N LEU A 64 -10.71 -0.73 -9.18
CA LEU A 64 -11.17 -0.31 -7.85
C LEU A 64 -11.39 -1.49 -6.91
N SER A 65 -11.28 -2.72 -7.41
CA SER A 65 -11.53 -3.91 -6.61
C SER A 65 -10.44 -4.15 -5.57
N ASP A 66 -10.84 -4.55 -4.40
CA ASP A 66 -9.92 -4.92 -3.29
C ASP A 66 -9.18 -6.25 -3.53
N GLY A 67 -9.43 -6.87 -4.67
CA GLY A 67 -8.84 -8.15 -5.02
C GLY A 67 -9.45 -9.33 -4.26
N ASP A 68 -8.81 -10.43 -4.40
CA ASP A 68 -9.16 -11.74 -3.88
C ASP A 68 -8.56 -11.94 -2.47
N MET A 69 -9.12 -12.88 -1.70
CA MET A 69 -8.62 -13.23 -0.36
C MET A 69 -7.23 -13.87 -0.37
N SER A 70 -6.78 -14.35 -1.52
CA SER A 70 -5.42 -14.88 -1.71
C SER A 70 -4.34 -13.80 -1.83
N LEU A 71 -4.73 -12.53 -2.02
CA LEU A 71 -3.82 -11.42 -2.18
C LEU A 71 -3.57 -10.70 -0.85
N PRO A 72 -2.31 -10.36 -0.51
CA PRO A 72 -2.00 -9.70 0.76
C PRO A 72 -2.58 -8.29 0.80
N HIS A 73 -3.05 -7.89 1.98
CA HIS A 73 -3.57 -6.56 2.26
C HIS A 73 -2.88 -5.98 3.48
N GLY A 74 -2.38 -4.76 3.37
CA GLY A 74 -1.75 -4.05 4.48
C GLY A 74 -1.08 -2.76 4.03
N GLY A 75 -0.73 -1.92 5.00
CA GLY A 75 -0.22 -0.59 4.77
C GLY A 75 1.29 -0.45 4.91
N PHE A 76 1.78 0.71 4.48
CA PHE A 76 3.09 1.26 4.79
C PHE A 76 2.92 2.47 5.71
N LYS A 77 3.99 2.94 6.30
CA LYS A 77 4.04 4.15 7.14
C LYS A 77 3.01 4.07 8.29
N GLN A 78 2.26 5.15 8.54
CA GLN A 78 1.25 5.19 9.60
C GLN A 78 -0.05 4.42 9.29
N SER A 79 -0.20 3.91 8.07
CA SER A 79 -1.29 2.95 7.77
C SER A 79 -1.08 1.59 8.43
N GLY A 80 0.05 1.38 9.10
CA GLY A 80 0.31 0.22 9.92
C GLY A 80 1.29 -0.78 9.30
N PHE A 81 1.52 -1.86 10.02
CA PHE A 81 2.41 -2.95 9.64
C PHE A 81 1.63 -4.28 9.66
N GLY A 82 2.27 -5.33 9.17
CA GLY A 82 1.62 -6.61 9.01
C GLY A 82 0.86 -6.74 7.70
N ARG A 83 0.35 -7.94 7.44
CA ARG A 83 -0.45 -8.23 6.25
C ARG A 83 -1.62 -9.12 6.62
N ASP A 84 -2.80 -8.68 6.23
CA ASP A 84 -4.01 -9.50 6.26
C ASP A 84 -4.18 -10.23 4.93
N LYS A 85 -5.06 -11.20 4.89
CA LYS A 85 -5.31 -12.03 3.72
C LYS A 85 -4.05 -12.80 3.31
N SER A 86 -4.15 -13.61 2.25
CA SER A 86 -3.09 -14.49 1.76
C SER A 86 -2.49 -15.44 2.81
N LEU A 87 -1.57 -16.27 2.39
CA LEU A 87 -0.84 -17.16 3.31
C LEU A 87 0.09 -16.41 4.28
N GLU A 88 0.49 -15.19 3.92
CA GLU A 88 1.34 -14.35 4.77
C GLU A 88 0.69 -14.01 6.11
N ALA A 89 -0.65 -13.89 6.12
CA ALA A 89 -1.40 -13.60 7.34
C ALA A 89 -1.21 -14.66 8.44
N LEU A 90 -0.98 -15.92 8.07
CA LEU A 90 -0.75 -17.00 9.04
C LEU A 90 0.44 -16.72 9.96
N GLY A 91 1.49 -16.10 9.44
CA GLY A 91 2.66 -15.73 10.22
C GLY A 91 2.39 -14.76 11.37
N GLN A 92 1.29 -14.00 11.29
CA GLN A 92 0.91 -13.03 12.34
C GLN A 92 0.13 -13.66 13.49
N TYR A 93 -0.44 -14.85 13.27
CA TYR A 93 -1.19 -15.60 14.27
C TYR A 93 -0.40 -16.76 14.87
N THR A 94 0.86 -16.93 14.47
CA THR A 94 1.75 -18.01 14.91
C THR A 94 3.06 -17.45 15.42
N GLN A 95 3.72 -18.23 16.26
CA GLN A 95 5.06 -17.89 16.77
C GLN A 95 5.98 -19.10 16.66
N SER A 96 7.16 -18.89 16.09
CA SER A 96 8.18 -19.94 16.00
C SER A 96 8.76 -20.23 17.37
N LYS A 97 8.89 -21.52 17.71
CA LYS A 97 9.54 -22.01 18.92
C LYS A 97 10.54 -23.09 18.59
N LEU A 98 11.77 -22.93 19.02
CA LEU A 98 12.79 -23.99 18.95
C LEU A 98 12.79 -24.78 20.28
N THR A 99 12.77 -26.11 20.19
CA THR A 99 13.05 -26.99 21.31
C THR A 99 14.20 -27.91 20.90
N LEU A 100 15.30 -27.87 21.63
CA LEU A 100 16.47 -28.74 21.45
C LEU A 100 16.56 -29.69 22.65
N ILE A 101 16.58 -30.99 22.38
CA ILE A 101 16.68 -32.02 23.43
C ILE A 101 17.90 -32.89 23.10
N GLU A 102 18.86 -32.95 24.02
CA GLU A 102 19.97 -33.86 23.94
C GLU A 102 19.66 -35.08 24.83
N ILE A 103 19.63 -36.25 24.23
CA ILE A 103 19.46 -37.53 24.96
C ILE A 103 20.87 -38.11 25.19
N LYS A 104 21.20 -38.30 26.44
CA LYS A 104 22.49 -38.95 26.86
C LYS A 104 22.30 -40.44 27.04
#